data_ebd0d0660542da6f9de522fa82ad08a5
#
_entry.id   ebd0d0660542da6f9de522fa82ad08a5
#
_cell.length_a   1.000
_cell.length_b   1.000
_cell.length_c   1.000
_cell.angle_alpha   90.00
_cell.angle_beta   90.00
_cell.angle_gamma   90.00
#
_symmetry.space_group_name_H-M   'P 1'
#
loop_
_entity.id
_entity.type
_entity.pdbx_description
1 polymer ?
#
loop_
_entity_poly.entity_id
_entity_poly.type
_entity_poly.pdbx_seq_one_letter_code
_entity_poly.pdbx_strand_id
1 'polypeptide(L)'
;MTMNDAGLIPVTIKAIGENGKGNISLQLIAQDGGLLPAWLPGAHIDVFIPEIGPRQYSLCNENHGGEYYEICVKLADNATGGSHFIHHHFSAGDTLNISMPRNHFPLPAAGRYLLFAGGIGITPLLAMAEQISRQGIEFELHYYISGLDKAAYIPRLTAPSLAKNVFLHDSSANDSLRHTTPLSLCQPDANTQVMACGPDGFIKRLEEIMYTHHWHKNQLSFERFSNNAINKNNANSEFHIELKSSGKRYLVGSDQSIAEVLLSARVDIMLSCEQGICGSCITDVIDGIPDHRDCVLTEEEKAENTQITLCCSRAKSPVLVLDL
;
A
#
# COMPACT_ATOMS: atom_id res chain seq x y z
N MET A 1 -2.94 2.27 -26.13
CA MET A 1 -3.58 2.64 -24.86
C MET A 1 -3.94 4.11 -24.91
N THR A 2 -5.21 4.43 -24.80
CA THR A 2 -5.71 5.80 -24.71
C THR A 2 -5.91 6.19 -23.24
N MET A 3 -5.43 7.35 -22.85
CA MET A 3 -5.74 7.96 -21.56
C MET A 3 -6.92 8.92 -21.77
N ASN A 4 -7.80 9.05 -20.77
CA ASN A 4 -8.84 10.06 -20.79
C ASN A 4 -8.28 11.46 -20.48
N ASP A 5 -9.10 12.50 -20.58
CA ASP A 5 -8.70 13.91 -20.35
C ASP A 5 -8.14 14.16 -18.93
N ALA A 6 -8.43 13.27 -17.98
CA ALA A 6 -7.88 13.33 -16.62
C ALA A 6 -6.57 12.54 -16.45
N GLY A 7 -5.98 12.01 -17.53
CA GLY A 7 -4.75 11.21 -17.47
C GLY A 7 -4.95 9.81 -16.90
N LEU A 8 -6.19 9.30 -16.83
CA LEU A 8 -6.52 7.98 -16.31
C LEU A 8 -6.65 6.97 -17.45
N ILE A 9 -6.41 5.69 -17.11
CA ILE A 9 -6.49 4.57 -18.05
C ILE A 9 -7.87 3.91 -17.91
N PRO A 10 -8.70 3.95 -18.96
CA PRO A 10 -9.95 3.18 -19.00
C PRO A 10 -9.64 1.69 -19.14
N VAL A 11 -10.20 0.88 -18.23
CA VAL A 11 -10.05 -0.58 -18.25
C VAL A 11 -11.41 -1.27 -18.15
N THR A 12 -11.43 -2.53 -18.60
CA THR A 12 -12.57 -3.43 -18.45
C THR A 12 -12.18 -4.55 -17.50
N ILE A 13 -13.06 -4.93 -16.60
CA ILE A 13 -12.92 -6.13 -15.76
C ILE A 13 -13.11 -7.35 -16.65
N LYS A 14 -12.01 -8.01 -17.00
CA LYS A 14 -12.03 -9.24 -17.81
C LYS A 14 -12.58 -10.44 -17.04
N ALA A 15 -12.19 -10.54 -15.78
CA ALA A 15 -12.60 -11.62 -14.89
C ALA A 15 -12.59 -11.12 -13.44
N ILE A 16 -13.49 -11.69 -12.66
CA ILE A 16 -13.58 -11.50 -11.20
C ILE A 16 -13.85 -12.87 -10.57
N GLY A 17 -13.19 -13.18 -9.47
CA GLY A 17 -13.36 -14.46 -8.82
C GLY A 17 -12.94 -14.47 -7.37
N GLU A 18 -13.47 -15.42 -6.60
CA GLU A 18 -13.07 -15.65 -5.22
C GLU A 18 -11.60 -16.09 -5.16
N ASN A 19 -10.86 -15.57 -4.19
CA ASN A 19 -9.44 -15.83 -3.99
C ASN A 19 -9.12 -15.97 -2.49
N GLY A 20 -9.70 -17.01 -1.88
CA GLY A 20 -9.79 -17.18 -0.43
C GLY A 20 -10.94 -16.39 0.17
N LYS A 21 -11.48 -16.90 1.28
CA LYS A 21 -12.68 -16.34 1.93
C LYS A 21 -12.53 -14.86 2.28
N GLY A 22 -13.43 -14.05 1.73
CA GLY A 22 -13.42 -12.60 1.91
C GLY A 22 -12.41 -11.86 1.04
N ASN A 23 -11.79 -12.54 0.07
CA ASN A 23 -10.93 -11.91 -0.93
C ASN A 23 -11.47 -12.23 -2.32
N ILE A 24 -11.42 -11.25 -3.23
CA ILE A 24 -11.68 -11.44 -4.65
C ILE A 24 -10.51 -10.91 -5.48
N SER A 25 -10.22 -11.57 -6.58
CA SER A 25 -9.25 -11.07 -7.57
C SER A 25 -10.00 -10.51 -8.79
N LEU A 26 -9.47 -9.42 -9.34
CA LEU A 26 -9.96 -8.78 -10.56
C LEU A 26 -8.83 -8.76 -11.59
N GLN A 27 -9.12 -9.22 -12.80
CA GLN A 27 -8.25 -9.03 -13.96
C GLN A 27 -8.76 -7.85 -14.80
N LEU A 28 -7.89 -6.89 -15.02
CA LEU A 28 -8.19 -5.63 -15.71
C LEU A 28 -7.43 -5.60 -17.04
N ILE A 29 -8.14 -5.33 -18.13
CA ILE A 29 -7.56 -5.17 -19.48
C ILE A 29 -7.82 -3.75 -19.98
N ALA A 30 -6.96 -3.25 -20.87
CA ALA A 30 -7.20 -1.95 -21.50
C ALA A 30 -8.51 -1.96 -22.30
N GLN A 31 -9.36 -0.96 -22.14
CA GLN A 31 -10.66 -0.89 -22.82
C GLN A 31 -10.52 -0.79 -24.33
N ASP A 32 -9.46 -0.16 -24.83
CA ASP A 32 -9.17 -0.04 -26.26
C ASP A 32 -8.52 -1.28 -26.89
N GLY A 33 -8.34 -2.37 -26.12
CA GLY A 33 -7.68 -3.60 -26.54
C GLY A 33 -6.16 -3.51 -26.69
N GLY A 34 -5.56 -2.38 -26.30
CA GLY A 34 -4.12 -2.19 -26.27
C GLY A 34 -3.44 -2.86 -25.08
N LEU A 35 -2.13 -2.65 -24.94
CA LEU A 35 -1.38 -3.11 -23.78
C LEU A 35 -1.44 -2.06 -22.66
N LEU A 36 -1.52 -2.51 -21.42
CA LEU A 36 -1.38 -1.69 -20.23
C LEU A 36 0.11 -1.34 -19.99
N PRO A 37 0.43 -0.24 -19.30
CA PRO A 37 1.80 0.15 -19.00
C PRO A 37 2.59 -0.97 -18.29
N ALA A 38 3.88 -1.06 -18.61
CA ALA A 38 4.78 -1.95 -17.88
C ALA A 38 4.92 -1.49 -16.41
N TRP A 39 5.15 -2.45 -15.52
CA TRP A 39 5.31 -2.20 -14.09
C TRP A 39 6.35 -3.14 -13.48
N LEU A 40 6.81 -2.86 -12.28
CA LEU A 40 7.75 -3.69 -11.52
C LEU A 40 7.09 -4.17 -10.22
N PRO A 41 7.44 -5.36 -9.70
CA PRO A 41 6.92 -5.86 -8.43
C PRO A 41 7.02 -4.83 -7.29
N GLY A 42 5.94 -4.75 -6.51
CA GLY A 42 5.73 -3.70 -5.51
C GLY A 42 4.92 -2.51 -6.03
N ALA A 43 4.65 -2.44 -7.35
CA ALA A 43 3.79 -1.40 -7.90
C ALA A 43 2.31 -1.60 -7.52
N HIS A 44 1.62 -0.48 -7.41
CA HIS A 44 0.18 -0.40 -7.19
C HIS A 44 -0.49 0.55 -8.19
N ILE A 45 -1.80 0.45 -8.29
CA ILE A 45 -2.65 1.36 -9.04
C ILE A 45 -3.74 1.93 -8.12
N ASP A 46 -4.24 3.12 -8.45
CA ASP A 46 -5.51 3.59 -7.91
C ASP A 46 -6.63 3.07 -8.79
N VAL A 47 -7.64 2.50 -8.17
CA VAL A 47 -8.92 2.15 -8.79
C VAL A 47 -9.92 3.23 -8.41
N PHE A 48 -10.48 3.93 -9.40
CA PHE A 48 -11.46 5.00 -9.18
C PHE A 48 -12.85 4.38 -9.06
N ILE A 49 -13.35 4.31 -7.83
CA ILE A 49 -14.65 3.72 -7.50
C ILE A 49 -15.71 4.81 -7.55
N PRO A 50 -16.82 4.63 -8.28
CA PRO A 50 -17.90 5.61 -8.35
C PRO A 50 -18.36 6.05 -6.95
N GLU A 51 -18.58 7.35 -6.77
CA GLU A 51 -19.08 7.98 -5.52
C GLU A 51 -18.14 7.88 -4.30
N ILE A 52 -17.09 7.04 -4.38
CA ILE A 52 -16.17 6.76 -3.27
C ILE A 52 -14.79 7.39 -3.52
N GLY A 53 -14.37 7.47 -4.79
CA GLY A 53 -13.04 7.97 -5.16
C GLY A 53 -11.97 6.88 -5.28
N PRO A 54 -10.68 7.26 -5.37
CA PRO A 54 -9.58 6.33 -5.60
C PRO A 54 -9.30 5.44 -4.39
N ARG A 55 -8.98 4.17 -4.66
CA ARG A 55 -8.45 3.22 -3.65
C ARG A 55 -7.28 2.45 -4.25
N GLN A 56 -6.23 2.30 -3.47
CA GLN A 56 -4.99 1.67 -3.90
C GLN A 56 -5.04 0.15 -3.79
N TYR A 57 -4.52 -0.51 -4.84
CA TYR A 57 -4.35 -1.96 -4.86
C TYR A 57 -3.04 -2.33 -5.52
N SER A 58 -2.27 -3.20 -4.85
CA SER A 58 -1.02 -3.73 -5.39
C SER A 58 -1.28 -4.62 -6.60
N LEU A 59 -0.42 -4.54 -7.60
CA LEU A 59 -0.43 -5.44 -8.75
C LEU A 59 0.17 -6.79 -8.35
N CYS A 60 -0.59 -7.85 -8.60
CA CYS A 60 -0.32 -9.19 -8.09
C CYS A 60 0.12 -10.19 -9.16
N ASN A 61 -0.14 -9.91 -10.45
CA ASN A 61 0.18 -10.85 -11.52
C ASN A 61 1.65 -10.78 -11.90
N GLU A 62 2.10 -11.77 -12.66
CA GLU A 62 3.34 -11.61 -13.41
C GLU A 62 3.16 -10.54 -14.49
N ASN A 63 4.23 -9.79 -14.76
CA ASN A 63 4.21 -8.80 -15.84
C ASN A 63 4.30 -9.51 -17.19
N HIS A 64 3.15 -9.89 -17.75
CA HIS A 64 3.02 -10.55 -19.07
C HIS A 64 2.97 -9.53 -20.22
N GLY A 65 3.86 -8.55 -20.23
CA GLY A 65 3.94 -7.58 -21.33
C GLY A 65 2.75 -6.61 -21.39
N GLY A 66 2.02 -6.42 -20.28
CA GLY A 66 0.91 -5.47 -20.20
C GLY A 66 -0.44 -6.00 -20.71
N GLU A 67 -0.59 -7.30 -20.95
CA GLU A 67 -1.86 -7.88 -21.40
C GLU A 67 -3.01 -7.64 -20.40
N TYR A 68 -2.72 -7.72 -19.12
CA TYR A 68 -3.68 -7.44 -18.06
C TYR A 68 -2.98 -7.05 -16.75
N TYR A 69 -3.69 -6.37 -15.88
CA TYR A 69 -3.35 -6.22 -14.47
C TYR A 69 -4.23 -7.11 -13.61
N GLU A 70 -3.68 -7.63 -12.52
CA GLU A 70 -4.44 -8.34 -11.51
C GLU A 70 -4.28 -7.66 -10.15
N ILE A 71 -5.40 -7.40 -9.49
CA ILE A 71 -5.46 -6.91 -8.12
C ILE A 71 -6.26 -7.89 -7.27
N CYS A 72 -5.97 -7.92 -5.97
CA CYS A 72 -6.77 -8.68 -5.01
C CYS A 72 -7.33 -7.76 -3.93
N VAL A 73 -8.62 -7.83 -3.73
CA VAL A 73 -9.38 -6.95 -2.84
C VAL A 73 -9.93 -7.75 -1.67
N LYS A 74 -9.42 -7.47 -0.47
CA LYS A 74 -9.98 -8.02 0.77
C LYS A 74 -11.20 -7.21 1.18
N LEU A 75 -12.30 -7.88 1.49
CA LEU A 75 -13.46 -7.26 2.09
C LEU A 75 -13.10 -6.72 3.49
N ALA A 76 -13.28 -5.43 3.70
CA ALA A 76 -13.11 -4.83 5.02
C ALA A 76 -14.30 -5.19 5.93
N ASP A 77 -14.05 -5.24 7.24
CA ASP A 77 -15.09 -5.56 8.23
C ASP A 77 -16.20 -4.48 8.30
N ASN A 78 -15.94 -3.29 7.78
CA ASN A 78 -16.93 -2.20 7.71
C ASN A 78 -17.85 -2.40 6.49
N ALA A 79 -19.16 -2.32 6.72
CA ALA A 79 -20.20 -2.48 5.68
C ALA A 79 -20.23 -1.34 4.63
N THR A 80 -19.26 -0.43 4.63
CA THR A 80 -19.20 0.73 3.75
C THR A 80 -17.77 0.96 3.25
N GLY A 81 -17.64 1.53 2.06
CA GLY A 81 -16.34 1.90 1.50
C GLY A 81 -15.96 1.11 0.24
N GLY A 82 -14.73 1.36 -0.27
CA GLY A 82 -14.30 0.89 -1.59
C GLY A 82 -14.30 -0.63 -1.75
N SER A 83 -13.78 -1.38 -0.77
CA SER A 83 -13.76 -2.84 -0.85
C SER A 83 -15.16 -3.44 -0.86
N HIS A 84 -16.10 -2.88 -0.08
CA HIS A 84 -17.49 -3.31 -0.09
C HIS A 84 -18.14 -3.05 -1.45
N PHE A 85 -17.94 -1.87 -2.02
CA PHE A 85 -18.44 -1.53 -3.36
C PHE A 85 -17.92 -2.52 -4.40
N ILE A 86 -16.62 -2.77 -4.42
CA ILE A 86 -15.99 -3.71 -5.38
C ILE A 86 -16.58 -5.11 -5.26
N HIS A 87 -16.73 -5.63 -4.03
CA HIS A 87 -17.25 -6.97 -3.79
C HIS A 87 -18.71 -7.17 -4.21
N HIS A 88 -19.53 -6.10 -4.17
CA HIS A 88 -20.99 -6.24 -4.35
C HIS A 88 -21.52 -5.63 -5.65
N HIS A 89 -20.76 -4.74 -6.28
CA HIS A 89 -21.26 -3.99 -7.43
C HIS A 89 -20.44 -4.21 -8.70
N PHE A 90 -19.19 -4.69 -8.61
CA PHE A 90 -18.42 -4.97 -9.82
C PHE A 90 -18.64 -6.38 -10.35
N SER A 91 -18.71 -6.48 -11.67
CA SER A 91 -18.88 -7.72 -12.42
C SER A 91 -17.93 -7.75 -13.64
N ALA A 92 -17.69 -8.94 -14.18
CA ALA A 92 -16.96 -9.06 -15.44
C ALA A 92 -17.72 -8.32 -16.56
N GLY A 93 -17.01 -7.54 -17.35
CA GLY A 93 -17.55 -6.65 -18.38
C GLY A 93 -17.71 -5.20 -17.95
N ASP A 94 -17.69 -4.89 -16.65
CA ASP A 94 -17.77 -3.52 -16.18
C ASP A 94 -16.50 -2.74 -16.55
N THR A 95 -16.68 -1.42 -16.76
CA THR A 95 -15.59 -0.50 -17.07
C THR A 95 -15.32 0.42 -15.89
N LEU A 96 -14.04 0.73 -15.68
CA LEU A 96 -13.60 1.65 -14.65
C LEU A 96 -12.32 2.38 -15.08
N ASN A 97 -11.94 3.41 -14.34
CA ASN A 97 -10.68 4.11 -14.55
C ASN A 97 -9.65 3.69 -13.50
N ILE A 98 -8.39 3.59 -13.92
CA ILE A 98 -7.26 3.35 -13.03
C ILE A 98 -6.17 4.42 -13.27
N SER A 99 -5.29 4.60 -12.29
CA SER A 99 -4.09 5.41 -12.47
C SER A 99 -3.01 4.66 -13.26
N MET A 100 -1.97 5.38 -13.69
CA MET A 100 -0.69 4.77 -14.04
C MET A 100 -0.15 3.98 -12.83
N PRO A 101 0.57 2.85 -13.05
CA PRO A 101 1.27 2.16 -11.98
C PRO A 101 2.31 3.07 -11.32
N ARG A 102 2.33 3.07 -9.99
CA ARG A 102 3.37 3.72 -9.17
C ARG A 102 4.01 2.69 -8.27
N ASN A 103 5.31 2.83 -7.98
CA ASN A 103 6.02 1.88 -7.14
C ASN A 103 6.73 2.61 -5.99
N HIS A 104 6.16 2.52 -4.80
CA HIS A 104 6.73 3.02 -3.54
C HIS A 104 7.31 1.89 -2.68
N PHE A 105 7.23 0.64 -3.16
CA PHE A 105 7.76 -0.54 -2.50
C PHE A 105 8.62 -1.37 -3.47
N PRO A 106 9.69 -0.77 -4.05
CA PRO A 106 10.52 -1.46 -5.03
C PRO A 106 11.30 -2.61 -4.39
N LEU A 107 11.55 -3.65 -5.16
CA LEU A 107 12.42 -4.75 -4.78
C LEU A 107 13.88 -4.31 -4.97
N PRO A 108 14.67 -4.07 -3.90
CA PRO A 108 16.08 -3.71 -4.03
C PRO A 108 16.91 -4.90 -4.49
N ALA A 109 18.06 -4.67 -5.08
CA ALA A 109 18.97 -5.75 -5.49
C ALA A 109 19.59 -6.42 -4.24
N ALA A 110 19.50 -7.75 -4.15
CA ALA A 110 20.11 -8.54 -3.07
C ALA A 110 20.47 -9.95 -3.55
N GLY A 111 21.35 -10.63 -2.82
CA GLY A 111 21.71 -12.02 -3.09
C GLY A 111 20.70 -13.04 -2.55
N ARG A 112 19.89 -12.65 -1.56
CA ARG A 112 18.85 -13.46 -0.93
C ARG A 112 17.72 -12.58 -0.44
N TYR A 113 16.49 -13.15 -0.40
CA TYR A 113 15.32 -12.43 0.14
C TYR A 113 14.59 -13.24 1.19
N LEU A 114 14.13 -12.54 2.23
CA LEU A 114 13.14 -13.03 3.18
C LEU A 114 11.87 -12.19 3.03
N LEU A 115 10.78 -12.81 2.59
CA LEU A 115 9.52 -12.15 2.32
C LEU A 115 8.52 -12.50 3.43
N PHE A 116 7.94 -11.48 4.09
CA PHE A 116 7.00 -11.66 5.20
C PHE A 116 5.65 -11.03 4.88
N ALA A 117 4.67 -11.86 4.58
CA ALA A 117 3.31 -11.45 4.24
C ALA A 117 2.35 -11.64 5.40
N GLY A 118 1.60 -10.60 5.80
CA GLY A 118 0.52 -10.66 6.76
C GLY A 118 -0.86 -10.48 6.10
N GLY A 119 -1.67 -11.55 6.00
CA GLY A 119 -2.98 -11.50 5.37
C GLY A 119 -2.92 -11.02 3.92
N ILE A 120 -3.68 -9.97 3.57
CA ILE A 120 -3.70 -9.43 2.19
C ILE A 120 -2.38 -8.78 1.77
N GLY A 121 -1.42 -8.58 2.69
CA GLY A 121 -0.06 -8.16 2.35
C GLY A 121 0.72 -9.15 1.48
N ILE A 122 0.15 -10.31 1.17
CA ILE A 122 0.68 -11.22 0.15
C ILE A 122 0.70 -10.59 -1.25
N THR A 123 -0.15 -9.61 -1.54
CA THR A 123 -0.36 -9.07 -2.88
C THR A 123 0.91 -8.52 -3.54
N PRO A 124 1.68 -7.59 -2.96
CA PRO A 124 2.93 -7.14 -3.57
C PRO A 124 4.03 -8.20 -3.49
N LEU A 125 4.05 -9.01 -2.43
CA LEU A 125 5.11 -9.98 -2.17
C LEU A 125 5.02 -11.21 -3.09
N LEU A 126 3.83 -11.57 -3.57
CA LEU A 126 3.66 -12.65 -4.55
C LEU A 126 4.34 -12.30 -5.87
N ALA A 127 4.11 -11.11 -6.41
CA ALA A 127 4.77 -10.65 -7.62
C ALA A 127 6.30 -10.58 -7.46
N MET A 128 6.79 -10.18 -6.28
CA MET A 128 8.22 -10.21 -5.94
C MET A 128 8.74 -11.64 -5.92
N ALA A 129 8.07 -12.57 -5.22
CA ALA A 129 8.49 -13.97 -5.13
C ALA A 129 8.58 -14.65 -6.50
N GLU A 130 7.63 -14.39 -7.38
CA GLU A 130 7.63 -14.93 -8.74
C GLU A 130 8.79 -14.36 -9.58
N GLN A 131 9.08 -13.07 -9.47
CA GLN A 131 10.24 -12.48 -10.13
C GLN A 131 11.55 -13.04 -9.61
N ILE A 132 11.73 -13.12 -8.28
CA ILE A 132 12.92 -13.66 -7.62
C ILE A 132 13.14 -15.13 -8.05
N SER A 133 12.07 -15.93 -8.04
CA SER A 133 12.11 -17.33 -8.46
C SER A 133 12.57 -17.49 -9.92
N ARG A 134 12.07 -16.66 -10.83
CA ARG A 134 12.50 -16.66 -12.24
C ARG A 134 13.96 -16.26 -12.43
N GLN A 135 14.47 -15.37 -11.58
CA GLN A 135 15.86 -14.94 -11.58
C GLN A 135 16.80 -15.99 -10.95
N GLY A 136 16.25 -17.04 -10.34
CA GLY A 136 17.03 -18.08 -9.65
C GLY A 136 17.70 -17.59 -8.38
N ILE A 137 17.22 -16.50 -7.79
CA ILE A 137 17.74 -15.95 -6.54
C ILE A 137 17.11 -16.71 -5.36
N GLU A 138 17.90 -16.96 -4.32
CA GLU A 138 17.42 -17.63 -3.11
C GLU A 138 16.41 -16.75 -2.34
N PHE A 139 15.31 -17.36 -1.88
CA PHE A 139 14.33 -16.68 -1.05
C PHE A 139 13.52 -17.64 -0.18
N GLU A 140 12.93 -17.08 0.87
CA GLU A 140 11.86 -17.66 1.67
C GLU A 140 10.67 -16.71 1.68
N LEU A 141 9.46 -17.23 1.51
CA LEU A 141 8.20 -16.49 1.65
C LEU A 141 7.41 -17.04 2.83
N HIS A 142 7.35 -16.30 3.91
CA HIS A 142 6.56 -16.60 5.10
C HIS A 142 5.22 -15.88 5.02
N TYR A 143 4.14 -16.65 4.84
CA TYR A 143 2.79 -16.11 4.71
C TYR A 143 1.94 -16.41 5.94
N TYR A 144 1.64 -15.38 6.72
CA TYR A 144 0.87 -15.42 7.96
C TYR A 144 -0.59 -15.07 7.71
N ILE A 145 -1.48 -15.99 8.09
CA ILE A 145 -2.92 -15.90 7.84
C ILE A 145 -3.70 -16.22 9.13
N SER A 146 -4.94 -15.73 9.22
CA SER A 146 -5.86 -16.03 10.34
C SER A 146 -6.88 -17.11 9.94
N GLY A 147 -6.38 -18.23 9.42
CA GLY A 147 -7.14 -19.36 8.90
C GLY A 147 -6.82 -19.64 7.43
N LEU A 148 -6.59 -20.90 7.10
CA LEU A 148 -6.21 -21.34 5.75
C LEU A 148 -7.29 -21.02 4.71
N ASP A 149 -8.57 -20.99 5.09
CA ASP A 149 -9.69 -20.63 4.23
C ASP A 149 -9.63 -19.17 3.74
N LYS A 150 -8.93 -18.30 4.45
CA LYS A 150 -8.76 -16.88 4.12
C LYS A 150 -7.50 -16.60 3.30
N ALA A 151 -6.66 -17.59 3.06
CA ALA A 151 -5.42 -17.41 2.32
C ALA A 151 -5.70 -17.09 0.85
N ALA A 152 -5.21 -15.96 0.38
CA ALA A 152 -5.25 -15.63 -1.04
C ALA A 152 -4.11 -16.34 -1.80
N TYR A 153 -4.35 -16.62 -3.08
CA TYR A 153 -3.35 -17.12 -4.03
C TYR A 153 -2.75 -18.51 -3.71
N ILE A 154 -3.41 -19.34 -2.92
CA ILE A 154 -2.90 -20.68 -2.60
C ILE A 154 -2.49 -21.47 -3.85
N PRO A 155 -3.26 -21.52 -4.96
CA PRO A 155 -2.83 -22.26 -6.16
C PRO A 155 -1.50 -21.76 -6.75
N ARG A 156 -1.23 -20.46 -6.72
CA ARG A 156 0.04 -19.88 -7.20
C ARG A 156 1.19 -20.15 -6.22
N LEU A 157 0.94 -20.02 -4.92
CA LEU A 157 1.92 -20.26 -3.86
C LEU A 157 2.36 -21.72 -3.77
N THR A 158 1.47 -22.65 -4.11
CA THR A 158 1.76 -24.10 -4.14
C THR A 158 2.24 -24.63 -5.50
N ALA A 159 2.37 -23.73 -6.48
CA ALA A 159 2.94 -24.11 -7.79
C ALA A 159 4.41 -24.56 -7.64
N PRO A 160 4.90 -25.48 -8.48
CA PRO A 160 6.25 -26.04 -8.38
C PRO A 160 7.38 -24.99 -8.37
N SER A 161 7.16 -23.84 -8.99
CA SER A 161 8.11 -22.72 -9.02
C SER A 161 8.31 -22.04 -7.66
N LEU A 162 7.31 -22.06 -6.79
CA LEU A 162 7.33 -21.36 -5.49
C LEU A 162 7.28 -22.31 -4.29
N ALA A 163 6.57 -23.41 -4.39
CA ALA A 163 6.15 -24.27 -3.28
C ALA A 163 7.25 -24.60 -2.27
N LYS A 164 8.48 -24.85 -2.75
CA LYS A 164 9.62 -25.22 -1.89
C LYS A 164 10.13 -24.06 -1.01
N ASN A 165 9.80 -22.82 -1.37
CA ASN A 165 10.28 -21.61 -0.70
C ASN A 165 9.15 -20.92 0.08
N VAL A 166 7.92 -21.46 0.08
CA VAL A 166 6.74 -20.88 0.72
C VAL A 166 6.42 -21.61 2.01
N PHE A 167 6.29 -20.85 3.09
CA PHE A 167 5.95 -21.30 4.42
C PHE A 167 4.64 -20.65 4.85
N LEU A 168 3.58 -21.45 4.97
CA LEU A 168 2.27 -20.98 5.42
C LEU A 168 2.17 -21.09 6.93
N HIS A 169 1.80 -19.99 7.60
CA HIS A 169 1.65 -19.88 9.04
C HIS A 169 0.20 -19.56 9.41
N ASP A 170 -0.47 -20.47 10.10
CA ASP A 170 -1.84 -20.24 10.55
C ASP A 170 -1.86 -19.70 11.98
N SER A 171 -2.08 -18.40 12.11
CA SER A 171 -2.16 -17.71 13.40
C SER A 171 -3.34 -18.21 14.27
N SER A 172 -4.38 -18.82 13.68
CA SER A 172 -5.46 -19.44 14.42
C SER A 172 -5.03 -20.74 15.11
N ALA A 173 -3.99 -21.39 14.60
CA ALA A 173 -3.33 -22.56 15.17
C ALA A 173 -2.10 -22.19 16.03
N ASN A 174 -1.97 -20.94 16.50
CA ASN A 174 -0.84 -20.40 17.24
C ASN A 174 0.49 -20.35 16.47
N ASP A 175 0.49 -20.55 15.16
CA ASP A 175 1.68 -20.36 14.33
C ASP A 175 1.74 -18.92 13.82
N SER A 176 2.42 -18.07 14.56
CA SER A 176 2.57 -16.65 14.25
C SER A 176 3.92 -16.11 14.72
N LEU A 177 4.34 -14.96 14.19
CA LEU A 177 5.56 -14.26 14.66
C LEU A 177 5.55 -13.88 16.14
N ARG A 178 4.40 -13.96 16.82
CA ARG A 178 4.31 -13.74 18.28
C ARG A 178 4.86 -14.93 19.06
N HIS A 179 4.77 -16.11 18.47
CA HIS A 179 5.11 -17.38 19.14
C HIS A 179 6.36 -18.04 18.57
N THR A 180 6.56 -17.94 17.25
CA THR A 180 7.65 -18.64 16.55
C THR A 180 8.36 -17.66 15.61
N THR A 181 9.68 -17.58 15.75
CA THR A 181 10.53 -16.81 14.83
C THR A 181 11.21 -17.78 13.86
N PRO A 182 11.11 -17.56 12.53
CA PRO A 182 11.84 -18.34 11.55
C PRO A 182 13.35 -18.30 11.79
N LEU A 183 14.03 -19.42 11.64
CA LEU A 183 15.48 -19.53 11.87
C LEU A 183 16.29 -18.59 10.97
N SER A 184 15.86 -18.42 9.73
CA SER A 184 16.47 -17.48 8.78
C SER A 184 16.47 -16.02 9.28
N LEU A 185 15.46 -15.64 10.04
CA LEU A 185 15.39 -14.31 10.65
C LEU A 185 16.28 -14.16 11.89
N CYS A 186 16.68 -15.27 12.51
CA CYS A 186 17.61 -15.28 13.64
C CYS A 186 19.09 -15.20 13.22
N GLN A 187 19.39 -15.32 11.92
CA GLN A 187 20.72 -15.39 11.35
C GLN A 187 20.92 -14.28 10.31
N PRO A 188 21.25 -13.05 10.72
CA PRO A 188 21.47 -11.96 9.80
C PRO A 188 22.62 -12.24 8.85
N ASP A 189 22.42 -11.91 7.57
CA ASP A 189 23.42 -11.99 6.53
C ASP A 189 23.39 -10.68 5.71
N ALA A 190 24.56 -10.10 5.46
CA ALA A 190 24.68 -8.80 4.79
C ALA A 190 24.12 -8.78 3.36
N ASN A 191 24.02 -9.95 2.70
CA ASN A 191 23.49 -10.09 1.35
C ASN A 191 21.97 -10.31 1.30
N THR A 192 21.32 -10.40 2.47
CA THR A 192 19.89 -10.69 2.59
C THR A 192 19.09 -9.40 2.75
N GLN A 193 18.05 -9.25 1.94
CA GLN A 193 17.03 -8.19 2.08
C GLN A 193 15.74 -8.80 2.63
N VAL A 194 15.15 -8.15 3.63
CA VAL A 194 13.85 -8.50 4.20
C VAL A 194 12.79 -7.57 3.63
N MET A 195 11.75 -8.14 3.05
CA MET A 195 10.60 -7.41 2.51
C MET A 195 9.36 -7.80 3.30
N ALA A 196 8.58 -6.84 3.75
CA ALA A 196 7.40 -7.13 4.56
C ALA A 196 6.18 -6.34 4.13
N CYS A 197 5.01 -6.99 4.12
CA CYS A 197 3.75 -6.29 3.94
C CYS A 197 2.67 -6.92 4.82
N GLY A 198 1.95 -6.10 5.59
CA GLY A 198 0.94 -6.57 6.51
C GLY A 198 0.44 -5.51 7.48
N PRO A 199 -0.39 -5.91 8.47
CA PRO A 199 -0.88 -5.01 9.51
C PRO A 199 0.24 -4.39 10.35
N ASP A 200 0.01 -3.19 10.90
CA ASP A 200 1.02 -2.44 11.67
C ASP A 200 1.66 -3.25 12.81
N GLY A 201 0.86 -3.98 13.59
CA GLY A 201 1.40 -4.83 14.66
C GLY A 201 2.25 -6.01 14.18
N PHE A 202 2.04 -6.48 12.93
CA PHE A 202 2.87 -7.50 12.30
C PHE A 202 4.23 -6.92 11.89
N ILE A 203 4.23 -5.74 11.28
CA ILE A 203 5.46 -5.03 10.88
C ILE A 203 6.29 -4.67 12.11
N LYS A 204 5.67 -4.06 13.14
CA LYS A 204 6.35 -3.74 14.41
C LYS A 204 7.01 -4.96 15.06
N ARG A 205 6.29 -6.10 15.05
CA ARG A 205 6.85 -7.34 15.61
C ARG A 205 8.07 -7.82 14.81
N LEU A 206 8.03 -7.70 13.50
CA LEU A 206 9.16 -8.03 12.64
C LEU A 206 10.37 -7.12 12.92
N GLU A 207 10.14 -5.80 13.03
CA GLU A 207 11.16 -4.81 13.39
C GLU A 207 11.82 -5.14 14.74
N GLU A 208 11.03 -5.50 15.77
CA GLU A 208 11.55 -5.92 17.09
C GLU A 208 12.44 -7.16 17.00
N ILE A 209 12.02 -8.18 16.23
CA ILE A 209 12.79 -9.40 16.04
C ILE A 209 14.11 -9.08 15.34
N MET A 210 14.07 -8.32 14.25
CA MET A 210 15.24 -7.91 13.49
C MET A 210 16.23 -7.10 14.36
N TYR A 211 15.72 -6.16 15.14
CA TYR A 211 16.54 -5.41 16.10
C TYR A 211 17.23 -6.33 17.11
N THR A 212 16.48 -7.29 17.68
CA THR A 212 17.00 -8.25 18.67
C THR A 212 18.11 -9.13 18.10
N HIS A 213 18.02 -9.47 16.82
CA HIS A 213 19.00 -10.31 16.12
C HIS A 213 20.06 -9.50 15.35
N HIS A 214 20.18 -8.18 15.61
CA HIS A 214 21.23 -7.32 15.07
C HIS A 214 21.22 -7.15 13.54
N TRP A 215 20.04 -7.21 12.91
CA TRP A 215 19.89 -6.80 11.50
C TRP A 215 20.14 -5.31 11.33
N HIS A 216 20.73 -4.92 10.22
CA HIS A 216 20.82 -3.50 9.87
C HIS A 216 19.47 -2.95 9.42
N LYS A 217 19.14 -1.71 9.82
CA LYS A 217 17.84 -1.07 9.48
C LYS A 217 17.57 -1.03 7.98
N ASN A 218 18.60 -0.79 7.16
CA ASN A 218 18.48 -0.74 5.70
C ASN A 218 18.21 -2.10 5.03
N GLN A 219 18.24 -3.20 5.77
CA GLN A 219 17.89 -4.54 5.28
C GLN A 219 16.41 -4.84 5.38
N LEU A 220 15.58 -3.96 5.95
CA LEU A 220 14.14 -4.07 6.00
C LEU A 220 13.49 -3.02 5.12
N SER A 221 12.70 -3.47 4.14
CA SER A 221 11.75 -2.65 3.43
C SER A 221 10.34 -3.17 3.71
N PHE A 222 9.39 -2.28 3.95
CA PHE A 222 8.01 -2.70 4.22
C PHE A 222 6.98 -1.76 3.61
N GLU A 223 5.78 -2.30 3.40
CA GLU A 223 4.60 -1.54 2.99
C GLU A 223 3.47 -1.78 4.00
N ARG A 224 2.76 -0.72 4.39
CA ARG A 224 1.57 -0.78 5.24
C ARG A 224 0.34 -0.43 4.43
N PHE A 225 -0.75 -1.18 4.61
CA PHE A 225 -2.03 -0.90 3.94
C PHE A 225 -3.02 -0.13 4.81
N SER A 226 -2.66 0.18 6.05
CA SER A 226 -3.46 1.00 6.96
C SER A 226 -2.56 1.80 7.88
N ASN A 227 -2.97 3.00 8.19
CA ASN A 227 -2.32 3.85 9.17
C ASN A 227 -3.18 3.92 10.44
N ASN A 228 -2.81 3.15 11.45
CA ASN A 228 -3.48 3.18 12.76
C ASN A 228 -3.10 4.40 13.60
N ALA A 229 -2.12 5.20 13.17
CA ALA A 229 -1.72 6.43 13.86
C ALA A 229 -2.76 7.56 13.72
N ILE A 230 -3.71 7.43 12.76
CA ILE A 230 -4.86 8.33 12.67
C ILE A 230 -5.85 7.98 13.81
N ASN A 231 -5.42 8.22 15.04
CA ASN A 231 -6.31 8.10 16.20
C ASN A 231 -7.30 9.26 16.19
N LYS A 232 -8.57 8.96 15.91
CA LYS A 232 -9.70 9.90 15.99
C LYS A 232 -9.93 10.46 17.40
N ASN A 233 -9.15 10.03 18.40
CA ASN A 233 -9.33 10.39 19.81
C ASN A 233 -8.40 11.50 20.33
N ASN A 234 -7.47 12.00 19.52
CA ASN A 234 -6.72 13.19 19.91
C ASN A 234 -7.59 14.43 19.68
N ALA A 235 -7.80 15.22 20.73
CA ALA A 235 -8.45 16.52 20.62
C ALA A 235 -7.66 17.37 19.59
N ASN A 236 -8.17 17.45 18.38
CA ASN A 236 -7.55 18.22 17.31
C ASN A 236 -7.84 19.69 17.55
N SER A 237 -6.80 20.54 17.56
CA SER A 237 -6.94 21.99 17.54
C SER A 237 -7.18 22.48 16.12
N GLU A 238 -7.96 23.54 15.97
CA GLU A 238 -8.07 24.26 14.70
C GLU A 238 -6.76 24.99 14.39
N PHE A 239 -6.44 25.13 13.12
CA PHE A 239 -5.27 25.86 12.63
C PHE A 239 -5.54 26.41 11.23
N HIS A 240 -4.68 27.30 10.74
CA HIS A 240 -4.78 27.83 9.39
C HIS A 240 -3.72 27.26 8.48
N ILE A 241 -4.06 27.08 7.21
CA ILE A 241 -3.10 26.89 6.13
C ILE A 241 -3.09 28.15 5.26
N GLU A 242 -1.92 28.50 4.77
CA GLU A 242 -1.72 29.58 3.81
C GLU A 242 -1.06 29.02 2.57
N LEU A 243 -1.60 29.34 1.39
CA LEU A 243 -1.00 28.96 0.10
C LEU A 243 0.03 29.99 -0.29
N LYS A 244 1.28 29.61 -0.45
CA LYS A 244 2.40 30.51 -0.82
C LYS A 244 2.16 31.23 -2.14
N SER A 245 1.58 30.54 -3.14
CA SER A 245 1.36 31.10 -4.48
C SER A 245 0.35 32.24 -4.51
N SER A 246 -0.66 32.22 -3.62
CA SER A 246 -1.78 33.17 -3.63
C SER A 246 -1.94 33.98 -2.36
N GLY A 247 -1.26 33.62 -1.26
CA GLY A 247 -1.43 34.20 0.07
C GLY A 247 -2.80 33.92 0.69
N LYS A 248 -3.62 33.07 0.08
CA LYS A 248 -4.95 32.72 0.62
C LYS A 248 -4.82 31.84 1.84
N ARG A 249 -5.64 32.15 2.85
CA ARG A 249 -5.71 31.39 4.09
C ARG A 249 -7.01 30.61 4.18
N TYR A 250 -6.93 29.40 4.73
CA TYR A 250 -8.06 28.54 4.98
C TYR A 250 -7.97 27.98 6.41
N LEU A 251 -9.10 27.96 7.11
CA LEU A 251 -9.22 27.34 8.42
C LEU A 251 -9.40 25.83 8.25
N VAL A 252 -8.60 25.05 8.96
CA VAL A 252 -8.76 23.59 9.06
C VAL A 252 -9.40 23.28 10.40
N GLY A 253 -10.65 22.89 10.39
CA GLY A 253 -11.42 22.52 11.57
C GLY A 253 -10.87 21.26 12.27
N SER A 254 -11.31 21.05 13.50
CA SER A 254 -10.87 19.91 14.32
C SER A 254 -11.22 18.54 13.71
N ASP A 255 -12.27 18.47 12.93
CA ASP A 255 -12.81 17.27 12.28
C ASP A 255 -12.43 17.13 10.78
N GLN A 256 -11.67 18.09 10.24
CA GLN A 256 -11.29 18.14 8.84
C GLN A 256 -9.80 17.85 8.64
N SER A 257 -9.44 17.21 7.53
CA SER A 257 -8.07 17.17 7.03
C SER A 257 -7.73 18.41 6.21
N ILE A 258 -6.44 18.69 6.03
CA ILE A 258 -5.97 19.74 5.11
C ILE A 258 -6.48 19.47 3.69
N ALA A 259 -6.42 18.22 3.27
CA ALA A 259 -6.87 17.79 1.94
C ALA A 259 -8.35 18.11 1.69
N GLU A 260 -9.24 17.79 2.65
CA GLU A 260 -10.68 18.08 2.53
C GLU A 260 -10.95 19.59 2.39
N VAL A 261 -10.24 20.41 3.14
CA VAL A 261 -10.36 21.87 3.07
C VAL A 261 -9.89 22.41 1.72
N LEU A 262 -8.74 21.93 1.22
CA LEU A 262 -8.19 22.35 -0.06
C LEU A 262 -9.06 21.92 -1.26
N LEU A 263 -9.57 20.68 -1.24
CA LEU A 263 -10.51 20.20 -2.27
C LEU A 263 -11.81 21.02 -2.26
N SER A 264 -12.36 21.33 -1.09
CA SER A 264 -13.56 22.17 -0.96
C SER A 264 -13.32 23.57 -1.50
N ALA A 265 -12.08 24.07 -1.38
CA ALA A 265 -11.66 25.36 -1.95
C ALA A 265 -11.28 25.27 -3.45
N ARG A 266 -11.41 24.09 -4.08
CA ARG A 266 -11.03 23.81 -5.47
C ARG A 266 -9.55 24.06 -5.77
N VAL A 267 -8.70 23.82 -4.77
CA VAL A 267 -7.25 23.79 -4.96
C VAL A 267 -6.88 22.40 -5.49
N ASP A 268 -6.14 22.38 -6.58
CA ASP A 268 -5.69 21.13 -7.20
C ASP A 268 -4.60 20.50 -6.35
N ILE A 269 -4.86 19.31 -5.80
CA ILE A 269 -3.93 18.53 -5.00
C ILE A 269 -4.00 17.06 -5.40
N MET A 270 -2.86 16.38 -5.34
CA MET A 270 -2.81 14.94 -5.60
C MET A 270 -3.23 14.18 -4.35
N LEU A 271 -4.30 13.39 -4.46
CA LEU A 271 -4.76 12.47 -3.41
C LEU A 271 -4.90 11.05 -3.96
N SER A 272 -4.67 10.07 -3.10
CA SER A 272 -4.87 8.67 -3.44
C SER A 272 -5.39 7.86 -2.24
N CYS A 273 -4.52 7.41 -1.31
CA CYS A 273 -4.95 6.52 -0.21
C CYS A 273 -5.77 7.20 0.88
N GLU A 274 -5.64 8.51 1.07
CA GLU A 274 -6.25 9.31 2.14
C GLU A 274 -5.91 8.82 3.58
N GLN A 275 -4.84 8.05 3.72
CA GLN A 275 -4.44 7.38 4.97
C GLN A 275 -2.98 7.68 5.40
N GLY A 276 -2.26 8.54 4.68
CA GLY A 276 -0.87 8.89 5.02
C GLY A 276 0.13 7.74 4.81
N ILE A 277 -0.11 6.85 3.85
CA ILE A 277 0.74 5.69 3.58
C ILE A 277 1.35 5.71 2.17
N CYS A 278 0.79 6.46 1.22
CA CYS A 278 1.22 6.40 -0.18
C CYS A 278 2.11 7.55 -0.63
N GLY A 279 2.18 8.63 0.12
CA GLY A 279 2.98 9.80 -0.25
C GLY A 279 2.41 10.70 -1.35
N SER A 280 1.29 10.34 -2.02
CA SER A 280 0.76 11.11 -3.14
C SER A 280 0.38 12.56 -2.79
N CYS A 281 0.04 12.83 -1.53
CA CYS A 281 -0.31 14.15 -1.03
C CYS A 281 0.80 14.84 -0.25
N ILE A 282 2.04 14.40 -0.38
CA ILE A 282 3.19 15.10 0.23
C ILE A 282 3.31 16.47 -0.45
N THR A 283 3.42 17.49 0.38
CA THR A 283 3.52 18.89 -0.02
C THR A 283 4.59 19.57 0.80
N ASP A 284 5.36 20.45 0.19
CA ASP A 284 6.42 21.17 0.88
C ASP A 284 5.84 22.23 1.84
N VAL A 285 6.43 22.31 3.02
CA VAL A 285 6.12 23.30 4.07
C VAL A 285 7.17 24.40 4.02
N ILE A 286 6.70 25.62 3.78
CA ILE A 286 7.54 26.82 3.71
C ILE A 286 7.76 27.43 5.08
N ASP A 287 6.70 27.39 5.95
CA ASP A 287 6.77 27.90 7.31
C ASP A 287 5.74 27.19 8.19
N GLY A 288 6.03 27.11 9.49
CA GLY A 288 5.21 26.45 10.48
C GLY A 288 5.74 25.06 10.86
N ILE A 289 5.08 24.41 11.82
CA ILE A 289 5.49 23.11 12.37
C ILE A 289 4.39 22.08 12.10
N PRO A 290 4.63 21.08 11.23
CA PRO A 290 3.70 19.98 11.01
C PRO A 290 3.52 19.10 12.25
N ASP A 291 2.31 18.54 12.41
CA ASP A 291 2.01 17.42 13.29
C ASP A 291 1.87 16.16 12.42
N HIS A 292 2.98 15.48 12.22
CA HIS A 292 3.06 14.31 11.35
C HIS A 292 2.26 13.13 11.90
N ARG A 293 1.33 12.60 11.08
CA ARG A 293 0.49 11.45 11.40
C ARG A 293 0.56 10.38 10.32
N ASP A 294 1.46 10.54 9.39
CA ASP A 294 1.73 9.61 8.31
C ASP A 294 2.75 8.53 8.72
N CYS A 295 2.81 7.48 7.88
CA CYS A 295 3.80 6.42 7.97
C CYS A 295 4.73 6.39 6.75
N VAL A 296 4.68 7.41 5.88
CA VAL A 296 5.44 7.45 4.64
C VAL A 296 6.75 8.20 4.80
N LEU A 297 6.76 9.30 5.54
CA LEU A 297 7.97 10.05 5.85
C LEU A 297 8.79 9.33 6.92
N THR A 298 10.10 9.29 6.76
CA THR A 298 11.05 8.80 7.77
C THR A 298 11.08 9.73 8.99
N GLU A 299 11.61 9.28 10.10
CA GLU A 299 11.73 10.13 11.30
C GLU A 299 12.70 11.30 11.07
N GLU A 300 13.71 11.12 10.22
CA GLU A 300 14.64 12.17 9.79
C GLU A 300 13.89 13.24 8.97
N GLU A 301 13.13 12.84 7.95
CA GLU A 301 12.33 13.76 7.12
C GLU A 301 11.26 14.49 7.95
N LYS A 302 10.60 13.82 8.91
CA LYS A 302 9.67 14.46 9.84
C LYS A 302 10.33 15.49 10.72
N ALA A 303 11.57 15.24 11.17
CA ALA A 303 12.31 16.15 12.02
C ALA A 303 12.71 17.46 11.31
N GLU A 304 12.87 17.43 9.98
CA GLU A 304 13.17 18.60 9.16
C GLU A 304 11.99 19.59 9.06
N ASN A 305 10.75 19.13 9.24
CA ASN A 305 9.51 19.90 9.08
C ASN A 305 9.33 20.58 7.71
N THR A 306 10.02 20.09 6.69
CA THR A 306 10.00 20.64 5.33
C THR A 306 8.89 20.10 4.45
N GLN A 307 8.23 19.02 4.87
CA GLN A 307 7.16 18.35 4.12
C GLN A 307 6.01 17.94 5.03
N ILE A 308 4.83 17.74 4.46
CA ILE A 308 3.63 17.28 5.16
C ILE A 308 2.76 16.44 4.23
N THR A 309 2.09 15.43 4.79
CA THR A 309 1.01 14.72 4.10
C THR A 309 -0.33 15.39 4.38
N LEU A 310 -1.00 15.91 3.35
CA LEU A 310 -2.22 16.72 3.49
C LEU A 310 -3.43 15.92 3.99
N CYS A 311 -3.47 14.62 3.74
CA CYS A 311 -4.65 13.78 3.99
C CYS A 311 -4.84 13.40 5.47
N CYS A 312 -3.77 13.39 6.28
CA CYS A 312 -3.84 12.88 7.66
C CYS A 312 -3.08 13.72 8.69
N SER A 313 -2.02 14.41 8.28
CA SER A 313 -1.21 15.24 9.17
C SER A 313 -1.91 16.56 9.50
N ARG A 314 -1.49 17.20 10.59
CA ARG A 314 -2.05 18.46 11.09
C ARG A 314 -0.93 19.46 11.38
N ALA A 315 -1.21 20.51 12.14
CA ALA A 315 -0.23 21.49 12.55
C ALA A 315 -0.07 21.53 14.07
N LYS A 316 1.17 21.73 14.51
CA LYS A 316 1.51 22.13 15.88
C LYS A 316 1.58 23.66 16.02
N SER A 317 1.87 24.36 14.92
CA SER A 317 1.82 25.83 14.84
C SER A 317 0.42 26.33 14.48
N PRO A 318 0.05 27.58 14.82
CA PRO A 318 -1.25 28.16 14.46
C PRO A 318 -1.48 28.29 12.95
N VAL A 319 -0.40 28.36 12.17
CA VAL A 319 -0.42 28.49 10.70
C VAL A 319 0.63 27.57 10.12
N LEU A 320 0.32 26.95 8.98
CA LEU A 320 1.27 26.30 8.05
C LEU A 320 1.23 27.03 6.73
N VAL A 321 2.37 27.38 6.19
CA VAL A 321 2.52 27.91 4.81
C VAL A 321 2.94 26.77 3.91
N LEU A 322 2.13 26.46 2.90
CA LEU A 322 2.31 25.34 1.98
C LEU A 322 2.76 25.85 0.60
N ASP A 323 3.64 25.13 -0.06
CA ASP A 323 4.07 25.44 -1.43
C ASP A 323 3.02 24.93 -2.44
N LEU A 324 1.88 25.64 -2.43
CA LEU A 324 0.73 25.41 -3.30
C LEU A 324 0.25 26.72 -3.91
#